data_c3f28ebb83ec5a5abc8853380dc65d54
#
_entry.id   c3f28ebb83ec5a5abc8853380dc65d54
#
_cell.length_a   1.000
_cell.length_b   1.000
_cell.length_c   1.000
_cell.angle_alpha   90.00
_cell.angle_beta   90.00
_cell.angle_gamma   90.00
#
_symmetry.space_group_name_H-M   'P 1'
#
loop_
_entity.id
_entity.type
_entity.pdbx_description
1 polymer ?
#
loop_
_entity_poly.entity_id
_entity_poly.type
_entity_poly.pdbx_seq_one_letter_code
_entity_poly.pdbx_strand_id
1 'polypeptide(L)'
;FSSRRRHTRCLSDWSSDVCSSDLKALADMDTKTSASHGKRTIRVEDDMLLRGKGRYVSDAPQPNQLQAYFVRSPHVCAKIKSVDISAALKIKGVVAVLTGKDMQEAGHGSLSQHPPVPGRNGGKLIMPFRPALAHDRVMHIGETVALVVAETLAAAQDGAEAVEVDYEQQDAVVDLRAAVEKGAPQLWPDAPGNIAVDWAGAHPKPEENEKEVDRVFASAKHVAKVSLVHNRLNVASMEPRGATASYDKANDSFHLRVCSQGARVMRDATAQIMKIGNDKIRVTTEEVGGAFGLKTGPYPEYIAILYAAKKTGRPVYWMSGRSEAFLSDNHARDSYSDVELALDEKGKFLALRIRHICAMGAYIGAVGANIGTYNMMRCLPGMYDIKLIDAQSKCVFTNTVVTAPYRGAGRPEASYCLERVVDEAARITGIDPIRLRRKNLISSKAFPYKTPIGTTYDSGDFATVLDKGLALADWDGFKARKKESKKRGLLRGIGVCAVLEHAGGAPIEGAQMTFPGGESLVLTLNVQSTGQSHATVFPRVVAERLGIKFETITHRHGDSAHEIAGYASVGSDRKSTRLNSSHLVISYAVFC
;
A
#
# COMPACT_ATOMS: atom_id res chain seq x y z
N PHE A 1 27.55 -38.22 16.29
CA PHE A 1 26.20 -38.80 16.54
C PHE A 1 25.70 -38.34 17.90
N SER A 2 25.14 -37.12 18.05
CA SER A 2 24.26 -36.77 19.19
C SER A 2 23.89 -35.25 19.23
N SER A 3 23.55 -34.65 18.10
CA SER A 3 23.07 -33.24 18.16
C SER A 3 21.79 -32.96 17.34
N ARG A 4 21.12 -33.99 16.83
CA ARG A 4 19.90 -33.82 15.99
C ARG A 4 18.57 -33.99 16.71
N ARG A 5 18.53 -34.17 18.04
CA ARG A 5 17.27 -34.39 18.78
C ARG A 5 16.79 -33.23 19.69
N ARG A 6 17.44 -32.06 19.65
CA ARG A 6 16.99 -30.91 20.47
C ARG A 6 16.25 -29.81 19.71
N HIS A 7 16.11 -29.92 18.39
CA HIS A 7 15.43 -28.87 17.60
C HIS A 7 13.95 -29.11 17.26
N THR A 8 13.43 -30.31 17.58
CA THR A 8 12.04 -30.65 17.21
C THR A 8 11.04 -30.53 18.38
N ARG A 9 11.50 -30.20 19.59
CA ARG A 9 10.62 -30.08 20.76
C ARG A 9 10.17 -28.66 21.11
N CYS A 10 10.66 -27.62 20.44
CA CYS A 10 10.24 -26.23 20.68
C CYS A 10 9.09 -25.75 19.81
N LEU A 11 8.52 -26.59 18.94
CA LEU A 11 7.45 -26.19 18.03
C LEU A 11 6.07 -26.81 18.34
N SER A 12 5.96 -27.68 19.35
CA SER A 12 4.69 -28.37 19.66
C SER A 12 4.03 -27.99 20.98
N ASP A 13 4.68 -27.21 21.86
CA ASP A 13 4.14 -26.88 23.20
C ASP A 13 3.87 -25.37 23.40
N TRP A 14 3.33 -24.70 22.38
CA TRP A 14 2.74 -23.38 22.55
C TRP A 14 1.27 -23.52 22.98
N SER A 15 1.05 -24.03 24.17
CA SER A 15 -0.23 -23.89 24.84
C SER A 15 -0.33 -22.50 25.49
N SER A 16 -1.56 -22.02 25.62
CA SER A 16 -1.96 -20.66 26.04
C SER A 16 -1.43 -20.16 27.38
N ASP A 17 -0.69 -20.95 28.14
CA ASP A 17 -0.28 -20.62 29.50
C ASP A 17 1.12 -19.98 29.62
N VAL A 18 1.91 -19.98 28.54
CA VAL A 18 3.23 -19.32 28.51
C VAL A 18 3.13 -17.80 28.34
N CYS A 19 1.96 -17.29 27.91
CA CYS A 19 1.79 -15.86 27.59
C CYS A 19 1.65 -14.92 28.79
N SER A 20 1.30 -15.38 30.00
CA SER A 20 1.00 -14.45 31.10
C SER A 20 2.18 -14.18 32.05
N SER A 21 3.06 -15.16 32.30
CA SER A 21 4.23 -14.99 33.16
C SER A 21 5.41 -14.32 32.41
N ASP A 22 5.61 -14.67 31.14
CA ASP A 22 6.68 -14.10 30.32
C ASP A 22 6.37 -12.66 29.88
N LEU A 23 5.08 -12.31 29.72
CA LEU A 23 4.63 -10.94 29.49
C LEU A 23 4.87 -10.03 30.69
N LYS A 24 4.75 -10.56 31.92
CA LYS A 24 5.07 -9.81 33.13
C LYS A 24 6.59 -9.60 33.29
N ALA A 25 7.38 -10.64 33.06
CA ALA A 25 8.84 -10.54 33.08
C ALA A 25 9.40 -9.57 32.00
N LEU A 26 8.79 -9.53 30.80
CA LEU A 26 9.13 -8.59 29.75
C LEU A 26 8.66 -7.14 30.06
N ALA A 27 7.53 -6.95 30.72
CA ALA A 27 7.06 -5.64 31.17
C ALA A 27 7.97 -5.06 32.27
N ASP A 28 8.45 -5.91 33.19
CA ASP A 28 9.39 -5.51 34.25
C ASP A 28 10.81 -5.20 33.71
N MET A 29 11.21 -5.76 32.56
CA MET A 29 12.44 -5.40 31.87
C MET A 29 12.34 -4.04 31.14
N ASP A 30 11.17 -3.63 30.67
CA ASP A 30 10.97 -2.36 29.96
C ASP A 30 11.14 -1.12 30.88
N THR A 31 10.95 -1.27 32.19
CA THR A 31 11.12 -0.15 33.14
C THR A 31 12.58 0.20 33.43
N LYS A 32 13.54 -0.69 33.15
CA LYS A 32 14.97 -0.46 33.41
C LYS A 32 15.79 -0.01 32.19
N THR A 33 15.23 -0.01 30.98
CA THR A 33 15.95 0.31 29.73
C THR A 33 15.63 1.70 29.15
N SER A 34 15.00 2.59 29.90
CA SER A 34 14.60 3.92 29.39
C SER A 34 15.74 4.93 29.20
N ALA A 35 17.00 4.55 29.38
CA ALA A 35 18.13 5.49 29.33
C ALA A 35 18.54 5.98 27.94
N SER A 36 18.06 5.35 26.84
CA SER A 36 18.47 5.73 25.47
C SER A 36 17.45 6.60 24.72
N HIS A 37 16.22 6.73 25.20
CA HIS A 37 15.15 7.43 24.49
C HIS A 37 15.29 8.95 24.35
N GLY A 38 16.35 9.55 24.84
CA GLY A 38 16.61 11.01 24.76
C GLY A 38 17.82 11.43 23.91
N LYS A 39 18.66 10.52 23.44
CA LYS A 39 19.84 10.87 22.65
C LYS A 39 19.50 10.90 21.16
N ARG A 40 19.77 12.03 20.50
CA ARG A 40 19.66 12.17 19.04
C ARG A 40 20.50 11.08 18.36
N THR A 41 19.86 10.18 17.63
CA THR A 41 20.52 9.11 16.90
C THR A 41 20.89 9.61 15.52
N ILE A 42 22.16 9.52 15.17
CA ILE A 42 22.63 9.74 13.80
C ILE A 42 22.33 8.47 13.01
N ARG A 43 21.75 8.63 11.82
CA ARG A 43 21.48 7.53 10.91
C ARG A 43 22.80 7.11 10.26
N VAL A 44 23.12 5.82 10.33
CA VAL A 44 24.36 5.29 9.72
C VAL A 44 24.36 5.35 8.20
N GLU A 45 23.16 5.31 7.61
CA GLU A 45 22.95 5.40 6.17
C GLU A 45 23.27 6.80 5.61
N ASP A 46 23.17 7.86 6.43
CA ASP A 46 23.29 9.24 5.94
C ASP A 46 24.68 9.54 5.39
N ASP A 47 25.76 9.06 6.00
CA ASP A 47 27.12 9.33 5.52
C ASP A 47 27.31 8.82 4.08
N MET A 48 26.90 7.59 3.80
CA MET A 48 26.98 7.00 2.47
C MET A 48 26.10 7.74 1.46
N LEU A 49 24.85 8.02 1.82
CA LEU A 49 23.88 8.65 0.93
C LEU A 49 24.26 10.10 0.60
N LEU A 50 24.71 10.89 1.61
CA LEU A 50 25.15 12.28 1.42
C LEU A 50 26.43 12.41 0.59
N ARG A 51 27.23 11.35 0.50
CA ARG A 51 28.44 11.31 -0.34
C ARG A 51 28.19 10.76 -1.75
N GLY A 52 26.91 10.54 -2.15
CA GLY A 52 26.56 9.99 -3.45
C GLY A 52 26.99 8.53 -3.65
N LYS A 53 27.13 7.76 -2.57
CA LYS A 53 27.51 6.34 -2.59
C LYS A 53 26.27 5.42 -2.46
N GLY A 54 25.08 5.97 -2.52
CA GLY A 54 23.84 5.20 -2.60
C GLY A 54 23.83 4.33 -3.85
N ARG A 55 23.15 3.18 -3.77
CA ARG A 55 23.09 2.19 -4.85
C ARG A 55 21.64 2.00 -5.28
N TYR A 56 21.06 3.04 -5.84
CA TYR A 56 19.72 2.96 -6.46
C TYR A 56 19.77 2.12 -7.75
N VAL A 57 18.63 1.80 -8.32
CA VAL A 57 18.58 0.98 -9.53
C VAL A 57 19.40 1.59 -10.68
N SER A 58 19.40 2.92 -10.81
CA SER A 58 20.15 3.65 -11.84
C SER A 58 21.68 3.67 -11.63
N ASP A 59 22.15 3.43 -10.41
CA ASP A 59 23.54 3.70 -10.03
C ASP A 59 24.48 2.49 -10.24
N ALA A 60 23.95 1.34 -10.67
CA ALA A 60 24.74 0.14 -10.93
C ALA A 60 24.44 -0.47 -12.30
N PRO A 61 24.85 0.18 -13.39
CA PRO A 61 24.70 -0.38 -14.72
C PRO A 61 25.50 -1.68 -14.86
N GLN A 62 24.96 -2.62 -15.62
CA GLN A 62 25.63 -3.88 -15.90
C GLN A 62 26.43 -3.80 -17.23
N PRO A 63 27.51 -4.58 -17.38
CA PRO A 63 28.23 -4.65 -18.64
C PRO A 63 27.30 -5.06 -19.79
N ASN A 64 27.44 -4.43 -20.95
CA ASN A 64 26.63 -4.66 -22.16
C ASN A 64 25.13 -4.53 -21.97
N GLN A 65 24.69 -3.74 -20.99
CA GLN A 65 23.30 -3.49 -20.68
C GLN A 65 22.59 -2.76 -21.82
N LEU A 66 21.44 -3.28 -22.22
CA LEU A 66 20.51 -2.63 -23.15
C LEU A 66 19.57 -1.68 -22.41
N GLN A 67 19.04 -0.70 -23.13
CA GLN A 67 18.04 0.26 -22.65
C GLN A 67 16.67 -0.13 -23.19
N ALA A 68 15.64 0.01 -22.36
CA ALA A 68 14.28 -0.29 -22.72
C ALA A 68 13.39 0.95 -22.67
N TYR A 69 12.46 1.06 -23.60
CA TYR A 69 11.44 2.09 -23.62
C TYR A 69 10.10 1.50 -24.07
N PHE A 70 8.99 1.91 -23.40
CA PHE A 70 7.66 1.35 -23.64
C PHE A 70 6.82 2.24 -24.54
N VAL A 71 6.19 1.62 -25.55
CA VAL A 71 5.09 2.21 -26.29
C VAL A 71 3.83 2.08 -25.42
N ARG A 72 3.17 3.21 -25.18
CA ARG A 72 2.00 3.28 -24.30
C ARG A 72 0.78 3.78 -25.03
N SER A 73 -0.38 3.23 -24.67
CA SER A 73 -1.66 3.65 -25.24
C SER A 73 -1.96 5.12 -24.95
N PRO A 74 -2.32 5.91 -25.99
CA PRO A 74 -2.91 7.22 -25.82
C PRO A 74 -4.43 7.17 -25.59
N HIS A 75 -5.06 5.99 -25.73
CA HIS A 75 -6.51 5.79 -25.66
C HIS A 75 -6.96 5.29 -24.29
N VAL A 76 -8.12 5.77 -23.88
CA VAL A 76 -8.81 5.34 -22.65
C VAL A 76 -9.32 3.91 -22.78
N CYS A 77 -9.89 3.58 -23.95
CA CYS A 77 -10.34 2.24 -24.31
C CYS A 77 -10.30 2.12 -25.84
N ALA A 78 -9.60 1.13 -26.34
CA ALA A 78 -9.53 0.87 -27.78
C ALA A 78 -9.17 -0.59 -28.04
N LYS A 79 -9.68 -1.13 -29.14
CA LYS A 79 -9.23 -2.40 -29.69
C LYS A 79 -7.93 -2.17 -30.45
N ILE A 80 -6.97 -3.05 -30.32
CA ILE A 80 -5.73 -3.05 -31.11
C ILE A 80 -6.00 -3.89 -32.36
N LYS A 81 -5.96 -3.27 -33.55
CA LYS A 81 -6.11 -3.97 -34.84
C LYS A 81 -4.79 -4.54 -35.30
N SER A 82 -3.73 -3.74 -35.21
CA SER A 82 -2.37 -4.14 -35.58
C SER A 82 -1.32 -3.34 -34.81
N VAL A 83 -0.12 -3.93 -34.70
CA VAL A 83 1.10 -3.28 -34.22
C VAL A 83 2.17 -3.53 -35.26
N ASP A 84 2.58 -2.49 -35.97
CA ASP A 84 3.67 -2.56 -36.95
C ASP A 84 4.97 -2.07 -36.32
N ILE A 85 5.96 -2.97 -36.24
CA ILE A 85 7.28 -2.74 -35.66
C ILE A 85 8.37 -2.61 -36.74
N SER A 86 8.01 -2.68 -38.02
CA SER A 86 8.97 -2.79 -39.12
C SER A 86 9.89 -1.57 -39.27
N ALA A 87 9.36 -0.37 -39.03
CA ALA A 87 10.13 0.87 -39.02
C ALA A 87 11.06 0.95 -37.78
N ALA A 88 10.58 0.58 -36.64
CA ALA A 88 11.36 0.56 -35.40
C ALA A 88 12.60 -0.35 -35.49
N LEU A 89 12.45 -1.52 -36.08
CA LEU A 89 13.56 -2.47 -36.28
C LEU A 89 14.67 -1.97 -37.25
N LYS A 90 14.40 -0.95 -38.07
CA LYS A 90 15.39 -0.33 -38.98
C LYS A 90 16.20 0.77 -38.28
N ILE A 91 15.82 1.22 -37.12
CA ILE A 91 16.54 2.26 -36.40
C ILE A 91 17.85 1.71 -35.87
N LYS A 92 18.93 2.42 -36.15
CA LYS A 92 20.28 2.02 -35.73
C LYS A 92 20.36 1.95 -34.18
N GLY A 93 20.76 0.79 -33.71
CA GLY A 93 20.90 0.54 -32.27
C GLY A 93 19.67 -0.12 -31.62
N VAL A 94 18.55 -0.24 -32.31
CA VAL A 94 17.44 -1.07 -31.88
C VAL A 94 17.82 -2.54 -32.02
N VAL A 95 17.69 -3.31 -30.95
CA VAL A 95 18.08 -4.73 -30.88
C VAL A 95 16.86 -5.64 -30.94
N ALA A 96 15.76 -5.26 -30.30
CA ALA A 96 14.51 -6.01 -30.33
C ALA A 96 13.31 -5.10 -30.08
N VAL A 97 12.17 -5.50 -30.64
CA VAL A 97 10.86 -4.94 -30.30
C VAL A 97 9.96 -6.09 -29.92
N LEU A 98 9.32 -6.00 -28.75
CA LEU A 98 8.38 -6.97 -28.23
C LEU A 98 6.97 -6.40 -28.23
N THR A 99 6.00 -7.22 -28.56
CA THR A 99 4.58 -6.87 -28.61
C THR A 99 3.75 -7.75 -27.67
N GLY A 100 2.46 -7.49 -27.57
CA GLY A 100 1.53 -8.33 -26.82
C GLY A 100 1.50 -9.78 -27.31
N LYS A 101 1.76 -10.04 -28.60
CA LYS A 101 1.87 -11.40 -29.16
C LYS A 101 3.04 -12.17 -28.56
N ASP A 102 4.22 -11.53 -28.44
CA ASP A 102 5.39 -12.15 -27.81
C ASP A 102 5.09 -12.57 -26.36
N MET A 103 4.32 -11.75 -25.60
CA MET A 103 3.93 -12.07 -24.24
C MET A 103 2.90 -13.20 -24.17
N GLN A 104 1.99 -13.27 -25.14
CA GLN A 104 1.02 -14.35 -25.26
C GLN A 104 1.69 -15.67 -25.59
N GLU A 105 2.62 -15.68 -26.53
CA GLU A 105 3.42 -16.86 -26.90
C GLU A 105 4.30 -17.35 -25.75
N ALA A 106 4.82 -16.44 -24.93
CA ALA A 106 5.57 -16.77 -23.72
C ALA A 106 4.70 -17.47 -22.66
N GLY A 107 3.38 -17.39 -22.76
CA GLY A 107 2.43 -18.08 -21.91
C GLY A 107 2.39 -17.60 -20.46
N HIS A 108 2.81 -16.36 -20.20
CA HIS A 108 2.82 -15.76 -18.87
C HIS A 108 1.39 -15.69 -18.27
N GLY A 109 1.31 -15.71 -16.95
CA GLY A 109 0.07 -15.54 -16.20
C GLY A 109 -0.36 -14.09 -16.10
N SER A 110 -1.50 -13.87 -15.44
CA SER A 110 -2.06 -12.54 -15.21
C SER A 110 -1.27 -11.76 -14.15
N LEU A 111 -1.12 -10.44 -14.38
CA LEU A 111 -0.67 -9.50 -13.34
C LEU A 111 -1.77 -9.12 -12.34
N SER A 112 -3.04 -9.45 -12.64
CA SER A 112 -4.12 -9.34 -11.64
C SER A 112 -3.98 -10.48 -10.63
N GLN A 113 -3.30 -10.21 -9.51
CA GLN A 113 -3.13 -11.17 -8.41
C GLN A 113 -3.61 -10.55 -7.12
N HIS A 114 -4.62 -11.18 -6.50
CA HIS A 114 -5.24 -10.67 -5.28
C HIS A 114 -5.75 -11.83 -4.43
N PRO A 115 -5.63 -11.77 -3.10
CA PRO A 115 -6.32 -12.71 -2.23
C PRO A 115 -7.84 -12.68 -2.46
N PRO A 116 -8.56 -13.78 -2.27
CA PRO A 116 -10.01 -13.79 -2.39
C PRO A 116 -10.68 -12.75 -1.49
N VAL A 117 -11.63 -12.01 -2.02
CA VAL A 117 -12.54 -11.14 -1.26
C VAL A 117 -13.96 -11.68 -1.48
N PRO A 118 -14.66 -12.12 -0.40
CA PRO A 118 -16.01 -12.61 -0.53
C PRO A 118 -16.96 -11.44 -0.82
N GLY A 119 -17.86 -11.68 -1.75
CA GLY A 119 -18.95 -10.75 -2.07
C GLY A 119 -20.27 -11.16 -1.42
N ARG A 120 -21.27 -10.31 -1.55
CA ARG A 120 -22.65 -10.56 -1.14
C ARG A 120 -23.21 -11.81 -1.85
N ASN A 121 -24.05 -12.58 -1.16
CA ASN A 121 -24.71 -13.78 -1.71
C ASN A 121 -23.76 -14.83 -2.32
N GLY A 122 -22.57 -15.00 -1.72
CA GLY A 122 -21.59 -15.97 -2.22
C GLY A 122 -20.79 -15.49 -3.44
N GLY A 123 -20.95 -14.23 -3.84
CA GLY A 123 -20.12 -13.61 -4.88
C GLY A 123 -18.63 -13.63 -4.54
N LYS A 124 -17.81 -13.49 -5.55
CA LYS A 124 -16.34 -13.48 -5.42
C LYS A 124 -15.77 -12.27 -6.16
N LEU A 125 -14.58 -11.84 -5.75
CA LEU A 125 -13.82 -10.83 -6.48
C LEU A 125 -13.54 -11.30 -7.91
N ILE A 126 -13.96 -10.52 -8.89
CA ILE A 126 -13.71 -10.74 -10.31
C ILE A 126 -12.32 -10.18 -10.63
N MET A 127 -11.48 -11.01 -11.26
CA MET A 127 -10.09 -10.66 -11.59
C MET A 127 -9.83 -10.88 -13.08
N PRO A 128 -10.06 -9.85 -13.92
CA PRO A 128 -9.75 -9.92 -15.34
C PRO A 128 -8.26 -10.18 -15.59
N PHE A 129 -7.95 -10.90 -16.66
CA PHE A 129 -6.58 -11.13 -17.08
C PHE A 129 -5.90 -9.80 -17.45
N ARG A 130 -4.77 -9.50 -16.79
CA ARG A 130 -3.93 -8.33 -17.08
C ARG A 130 -2.62 -8.80 -17.72
N PRO A 131 -2.38 -8.51 -19.01
CA PRO A 131 -1.14 -8.86 -19.70
C PRO A 131 0.02 -7.94 -19.30
N ALA A 132 1.26 -8.36 -19.60
CA ALA A 132 2.43 -7.50 -19.48
C ALA A 132 2.52 -6.46 -20.63
N LEU A 133 2.10 -6.86 -21.84
CA LEU A 133 1.88 -5.97 -22.97
C LEU A 133 0.50 -6.27 -23.55
N ALA A 134 -0.30 -5.25 -23.81
CA ALA A 134 -1.63 -5.39 -24.39
C ALA A 134 -1.57 -5.96 -25.81
N HIS A 135 -2.48 -6.89 -26.15
CA HIS A 135 -2.48 -7.52 -27.48
C HIS A 135 -3.80 -7.36 -28.23
N ASP A 136 -4.96 -7.43 -27.53
CA ASP A 136 -6.26 -7.32 -28.19
C ASP A 136 -6.87 -5.93 -28.02
N ARG A 137 -6.67 -5.34 -26.86
CA ARG A 137 -7.24 -4.04 -26.50
C ARG A 137 -6.46 -3.36 -25.38
N VAL A 138 -6.60 -2.06 -25.31
CA VAL A 138 -6.14 -1.21 -24.21
C VAL A 138 -7.33 -0.73 -23.41
N MET A 139 -7.17 -0.63 -22.09
CA MET A 139 -8.24 -0.35 -21.14
C MET A 139 -8.04 0.94 -20.35
N HIS A 140 -6.88 1.60 -20.49
CA HIS A 140 -6.59 2.89 -19.90
C HIS A 140 -5.44 3.60 -20.62
N ILE A 141 -5.39 4.92 -20.52
CA ILE A 141 -4.24 5.72 -20.99
C ILE A 141 -2.98 5.27 -20.25
N GLY A 142 -1.88 5.13 -20.98
CA GLY A 142 -0.58 4.73 -20.42
C GLY A 142 -0.37 3.22 -20.30
N GLU A 143 -1.33 2.39 -20.71
CA GLU A 143 -1.16 0.94 -20.75
C GLU A 143 -0.05 0.54 -21.74
N THR A 144 0.77 -0.44 -21.37
CA THR A 144 1.89 -0.91 -22.17
C THR A 144 1.43 -1.73 -23.38
N VAL A 145 1.88 -1.36 -24.57
CA VAL A 145 1.51 -2.03 -25.85
C VAL A 145 2.71 -2.75 -26.48
N ALA A 146 3.86 -2.08 -26.49
CA ALA A 146 5.10 -2.67 -26.99
C ALA A 146 6.29 -2.24 -26.13
N LEU A 147 7.38 -3.00 -26.22
CA LEU A 147 8.66 -2.71 -25.59
C LEU A 147 9.74 -2.65 -26.65
N VAL A 148 10.45 -1.53 -26.76
CA VAL A 148 11.63 -1.38 -27.59
C VAL A 148 12.88 -1.51 -26.74
N VAL A 149 13.82 -2.33 -27.19
CA VAL A 149 15.11 -2.60 -26.53
C VAL A 149 16.23 -2.20 -27.47
N ALA A 150 17.13 -1.34 -27.02
CA ALA A 150 18.19 -0.76 -27.85
C ALA A 150 19.51 -0.59 -27.08
N GLU A 151 20.58 -0.29 -27.81
CA GLU A 151 21.91 -0.02 -27.26
C GLU A 151 21.96 1.26 -26.41
N THR A 152 21.11 2.24 -26.73
CA THR A 152 21.01 3.52 -26.02
C THR A 152 19.56 3.87 -25.75
N LEU A 153 19.32 4.71 -24.74
CA LEU A 153 17.99 5.20 -24.43
C LEU A 153 17.40 6.01 -25.59
N ALA A 154 18.20 6.83 -26.25
CA ALA A 154 17.75 7.60 -27.41
C ALA A 154 17.27 6.68 -28.55
N ALA A 155 18.03 5.65 -28.88
CA ALA A 155 17.61 4.69 -29.91
C ALA A 155 16.36 3.89 -29.49
N ALA A 156 16.18 3.62 -28.19
CA ALA A 156 14.96 2.98 -27.68
C ALA A 156 13.74 3.91 -27.79
N GLN A 157 13.92 5.20 -27.55
CA GLN A 157 12.87 6.23 -27.70
C GLN A 157 12.51 6.44 -29.18
N ASP A 158 13.51 6.66 -30.06
CA ASP A 158 13.28 6.78 -31.50
C ASP A 158 12.57 5.54 -32.06
N GLY A 159 12.99 4.34 -31.58
CA GLY A 159 12.34 3.08 -31.95
C GLY A 159 10.89 3.02 -31.47
N ALA A 160 10.60 3.50 -30.26
CA ALA A 160 9.24 3.50 -29.73
C ALA A 160 8.31 4.48 -30.48
N GLU A 161 8.84 5.62 -30.93
CA GLU A 161 8.10 6.59 -31.76
C GLU A 161 7.83 6.04 -33.17
N ALA A 162 8.66 5.11 -33.68
CA ALA A 162 8.49 4.47 -34.96
C ALA A 162 7.59 3.23 -34.96
N VAL A 163 7.11 2.80 -33.78
CA VAL A 163 6.09 1.73 -33.71
C VAL A 163 4.74 2.32 -34.06
N GLU A 164 4.10 1.78 -35.08
CA GLU A 164 2.74 2.17 -35.47
C GLU A 164 1.71 1.22 -34.91
N VAL A 165 0.69 1.75 -34.20
CA VAL A 165 -0.41 0.97 -33.64
C VAL A 165 -1.73 1.47 -34.22
N ASP A 166 -2.46 0.58 -34.90
CA ASP A 166 -3.81 0.86 -35.39
C ASP A 166 -4.84 0.55 -34.32
N TYR A 167 -5.51 1.58 -33.84
CA TYR A 167 -6.52 1.51 -32.79
C TYR A 167 -7.93 1.73 -33.34
N GLU A 168 -8.87 0.96 -32.82
CA GLU A 168 -10.30 1.22 -32.94
C GLU A 168 -10.85 1.66 -31.59
N GLN A 169 -11.08 2.96 -31.45
CA GLN A 169 -11.57 3.55 -30.21
C GLN A 169 -12.93 2.97 -29.82
N GLN A 170 -13.12 2.72 -28.53
CA GLN A 170 -14.33 2.16 -27.97
C GLN A 170 -14.89 3.06 -26.87
N ASP A 171 -16.16 2.86 -26.53
CA ASP A 171 -16.82 3.53 -25.39
C ASP A 171 -16.09 3.21 -24.09
N ALA A 172 -15.99 4.23 -23.23
CA ALA A 172 -15.25 4.14 -22.00
C ALA A 172 -15.96 4.87 -20.86
N VAL A 173 -15.72 4.43 -19.63
CA VAL A 173 -16.19 5.12 -18.43
C VAL A 173 -15.04 5.30 -17.44
N VAL A 174 -14.74 6.55 -17.11
CA VAL A 174 -13.65 6.93 -16.18
C VAL A 174 -14.18 7.44 -14.85
N ASP A 175 -15.38 8.03 -14.84
CA ASP A 175 -16.04 8.47 -13.61
C ASP A 175 -16.62 7.28 -12.85
N LEU A 176 -16.25 7.16 -11.58
CA LEU A 176 -16.60 6.02 -10.73
C LEU A 176 -18.12 5.92 -10.47
N ARG A 177 -18.82 7.05 -10.35
CA ARG A 177 -20.27 7.05 -10.13
C ARG A 177 -21.01 6.68 -11.41
N ALA A 178 -20.58 7.27 -12.53
CA ALA A 178 -21.15 6.94 -13.84
C ALA A 178 -20.94 5.45 -14.19
N ALA A 179 -19.85 4.84 -13.75
CA ALA A 179 -19.55 3.44 -14.04
C ALA A 179 -20.57 2.43 -13.48
N VAL A 180 -21.30 2.80 -12.42
CA VAL A 180 -22.33 1.94 -11.80
C VAL A 180 -23.75 2.32 -12.21
N GLU A 181 -23.93 3.32 -13.05
CA GLU A 181 -25.23 3.72 -13.56
C GLU A 181 -25.75 2.71 -14.61
N LYS A 182 -27.08 2.64 -14.72
CA LYS A 182 -27.71 1.77 -15.73
C LYS A 182 -27.38 2.25 -17.15
N GLY A 183 -26.79 1.37 -17.95
CA GLY A 183 -26.39 1.66 -19.33
C GLY A 183 -24.97 2.18 -19.48
N ALA A 184 -24.18 2.26 -18.41
CA ALA A 184 -22.77 2.57 -18.50
C ALA A 184 -22.02 1.56 -19.40
N PRO A 185 -20.99 1.99 -20.13
CA PRO A 185 -20.12 1.07 -20.84
C PRO A 185 -19.56 0.00 -19.90
N GLN A 186 -19.70 -1.26 -20.26
CA GLN A 186 -19.25 -2.39 -19.45
C GLN A 186 -17.82 -2.78 -19.83
N LEU A 187 -16.90 -2.72 -18.87
CA LEU A 187 -15.48 -3.02 -19.11
C LEU A 187 -15.25 -4.52 -19.31
N TRP A 188 -15.84 -5.33 -18.45
CA TRP A 188 -15.60 -6.77 -18.42
C TRP A 188 -16.93 -7.53 -18.45
N PRO A 189 -17.11 -8.52 -19.37
CA PRO A 189 -18.37 -9.27 -19.48
C PRO A 189 -18.79 -9.92 -18.16
N ASP A 190 -17.83 -10.43 -17.39
CA ASP A 190 -18.07 -11.14 -16.13
C ASP A 190 -18.35 -10.21 -14.94
N ALA A 191 -18.26 -8.87 -15.12
CA ALA A 191 -18.48 -7.88 -14.07
C ALA A 191 -19.71 -7.00 -14.35
N PRO A 192 -20.95 -7.51 -14.18
CA PRO A 192 -22.17 -6.74 -14.44
C PRO A 192 -22.18 -5.43 -13.66
N GLY A 193 -22.51 -4.32 -14.34
CA GLY A 193 -22.51 -2.98 -13.76
C GLY A 193 -21.11 -2.52 -13.31
N ASN A 194 -20.05 -3.07 -13.93
CA ASN A 194 -18.65 -2.80 -13.60
C ASN A 194 -18.25 -3.15 -12.16
N ILE A 195 -19.05 -3.96 -11.44
CA ILE A 195 -18.78 -4.31 -10.05
C ILE A 195 -17.81 -5.48 -9.98
N ALA A 196 -16.58 -5.23 -9.49
CA ALA A 196 -15.59 -6.27 -9.25
C ALA A 196 -15.94 -7.13 -8.03
N VAL A 197 -16.48 -6.53 -6.99
CA VAL A 197 -17.06 -7.20 -5.82
C VAL A 197 -18.01 -6.26 -5.08
N ASP A 198 -19.17 -6.77 -4.67
CA ASP A 198 -20.09 -6.13 -3.73
C ASP A 198 -19.86 -6.74 -2.34
N TRP A 199 -19.15 -6.03 -1.48
CA TRP A 199 -18.77 -6.51 -0.15
C TRP A 199 -19.76 -6.04 0.91
N ALA A 200 -20.40 -7.00 1.57
CA ALA A 200 -21.49 -6.74 2.52
C ALA A 200 -21.04 -6.23 3.91
N GLY A 201 -19.74 -6.09 4.14
CA GLY A 201 -19.20 -5.68 5.44
C GLY A 201 -18.51 -6.83 6.18
N ALA A 202 -17.91 -6.52 7.33
CA ALA A 202 -17.16 -7.46 8.17
C ALA A 202 -18.06 -8.17 9.22
N HIS A 203 -19.31 -7.76 9.38
CA HIS A 203 -20.20 -8.35 10.38
C HIS A 203 -20.57 -9.80 9.95
N PRO A 204 -20.58 -10.79 10.89
CA PRO A 204 -20.88 -12.18 10.56
C PRO A 204 -22.29 -12.38 9.95
N LYS A 205 -23.21 -11.49 10.28
CA LYS A 205 -24.60 -11.48 9.81
C LYS A 205 -24.95 -10.08 9.29
N PRO A 206 -24.51 -9.71 8.09
CA PRO A 206 -24.61 -8.34 7.61
C PRO A 206 -26.06 -7.85 7.46
N GLU A 207 -26.98 -8.71 7.03
CA GLU A 207 -28.40 -8.34 6.85
C GLU A 207 -29.15 -8.11 8.18
N GLU A 208 -28.84 -8.91 9.21
CA GLU A 208 -29.41 -8.70 10.55
C GLU A 208 -28.87 -7.39 11.14
N ASN A 209 -27.56 -7.15 11.00
CA ASN A 209 -26.91 -5.93 11.46
C ASN A 209 -27.47 -4.68 10.74
N GLU A 210 -27.69 -4.73 9.44
CA GLU A 210 -28.31 -3.64 8.66
C GLU A 210 -29.70 -3.29 9.21
N LYS A 211 -30.55 -4.28 9.45
CA LYS A 211 -31.89 -4.08 10.03
C LYS A 211 -31.84 -3.47 11.45
N GLU A 212 -30.87 -3.86 12.26
CA GLU A 212 -30.69 -3.28 13.58
C GLU A 212 -30.21 -1.84 13.53
N VAL A 213 -29.26 -1.55 12.66
CA VAL A 213 -28.80 -0.18 12.38
C VAL A 213 -29.96 0.68 11.88
N ASP A 214 -30.82 0.18 10.96
CA ASP A 214 -32.00 0.89 10.47
C ASP A 214 -32.96 1.28 11.61
N ARG A 215 -33.22 0.37 12.55
CA ARG A 215 -34.09 0.67 13.72
C ARG A 215 -33.49 1.81 14.57
N VAL A 216 -32.18 1.80 14.79
CA VAL A 216 -31.51 2.87 15.56
C VAL A 216 -31.57 4.20 14.81
N PHE A 217 -31.36 4.21 13.50
CA PHE A 217 -31.49 5.43 12.71
C PHE A 217 -32.91 6.00 12.71
N ALA A 218 -33.93 5.14 12.65
CA ALA A 218 -35.33 5.55 12.71
C ALA A 218 -35.74 6.21 14.04
N SER A 219 -35.09 5.83 15.15
CA SER A 219 -35.38 6.35 16.50
C SER A 219 -34.40 7.42 16.96
N ALA A 220 -33.32 7.68 16.21
CA ALA A 220 -32.28 8.63 16.61
C ALA A 220 -32.82 10.08 16.64
N LYS A 221 -32.40 10.84 17.67
CA LYS A 221 -32.78 12.26 17.79
C LYS A 221 -32.11 13.12 16.74
N HIS A 222 -30.86 12.81 16.42
CA HIS A 222 -30.06 13.50 15.39
C HIS A 222 -29.43 12.49 14.46
N VAL A 223 -29.40 12.81 13.16
CA VAL A 223 -28.70 12.05 12.15
C VAL A 223 -27.82 13.00 11.35
N ALA A 224 -26.51 12.91 11.54
CA ALA A 224 -25.55 13.62 10.70
C ALA A 224 -25.29 12.83 9.41
N LYS A 225 -25.21 13.52 8.27
CA LYS A 225 -25.00 12.91 6.95
C LYS A 225 -23.97 13.70 6.16
N VAL A 226 -23.03 13.01 5.54
CA VAL A 226 -22.05 13.61 4.64
C VAL A 226 -21.81 12.71 3.42
N SER A 227 -21.65 13.31 2.26
CA SER A 227 -21.17 12.65 1.04
C SER A 227 -19.76 13.13 0.74
N LEU A 228 -18.80 12.21 0.66
CA LEU A 228 -17.39 12.53 0.61
C LEU A 228 -16.75 12.00 -0.67
N VAL A 229 -15.84 12.78 -1.22
CA VAL A 229 -14.98 12.40 -2.33
C VAL A 229 -13.56 12.19 -1.82
N HIS A 230 -13.01 11.01 -2.09
CA HIS A 230 -11.59 10.73 -1.88
C HIS A 230 -10.90 10.83 -3.24
N ASN A 231 -10.23 11.93 -3.48
CA ASN A 231 -9.60 12.21 -4.77
C ASN A 231 -8.58 11.13 -5.14
N ARG A 232 -8.52 10.80 -6.43
CA ARG A 232 -7.46 9.95 -6.99
C ARG A 232 -6.10 10.63 -6.78
N LEU A 233 -5.11 9.85 -6.34
CA LEU A 233 -3.76 10.31 -6.04
C LEU A 233 -2.73 9.49 -6.79
N ASN A 234 -1.68 10.14 -7.29
CA ASN A 234 -0.44 9.50 -7.71
C ASN A 234 0.58 9.54 -6.56
N VAL A 235 1.35 8.48 -6.39
CA VAL A 235 2.31 8.35 -5.27
C VAL A 235 3.52 9.28 -5.43
N ALA A 236 4.02 9.44 -6.66
CA ALA A 236 5.11 10.34 -7.04
C ALA A 236 6.35 10.24 -6.13
N SER A 237 6.84 9.02 -5.86
CA SER A 237 8.09 8.82 -5.13
C SER A 237 9.25 9.52 -5.82
N MET A 238 10.27 9.99 -5.07
CA MET A 238 11.42 10.72 -5.63
C MET A 238 12.17 9.88 -6.66
N GLU A 239 12.48 8.62 -6.36
CA GLU A 239 12.91 7.62 -7.33
C GLU A 239 11.68 7.04 -8.03
N PRO A 240 11.50 7.21 -9.37
CA PRO A 240 10.47 6.51 -10.13
C PRO A 240 10.66 4.99 -10.06
N ARG A 241 9.77 4.23 -10.68
CA ARG A 241 9.94 2.78 -10.81
C ARG A 241 11.04 2.49 -11.82
N GLY A 242 11.87 1.50 -11.51
CA GLY A 242 12.92 1.04 -12.41
C GLY A 242 13.38 -0.37 -12.07
N ALA A 243 13.98 -1.03 -13.03
CA ALA A 243 14.57 -2.36 -12.85
C ALA A 243 15.62 -2.67 -13.91
N THR A 244 16.54 -3.58 -13.56
CA THR A 244 17.45 -4.25 -14.50
C THR A 244 17.16 -5.75 -14.46
N ALA A 245 16.86 -6.33 -15.59
CA ALA A 245 16.64 -7.76 -15.76
C ALA A 245 17.83 -8.41 -16.46
N SER A 246 18.26 -9.58 -16.01
CA SER A 246 19.24 -10.41 -16.69
C SER A 246 18.83 -11.87 -16.68
N TYR A 247 19.37 -12.65 -17.61
CA TYR A 247 19.10 -14.07 -17.79
C TYR A 247 20.39 -14.85 -17.91
N ASP A 248 20.55 -15.84 -17.06
CA ASP A 248 21.64 -16.81 -17.11
C ASP A 248 21.18 -18.05 -17.90
N LYS A 249 21.70 -18.19 -19.13
CA LYS A 249 21.36 -19.31 -20.01
C LYS A 249 21.86 -20.66 -19.47
N ALA A 250 22.98 -20.68 -18.75
CA ALA A 250 23.57 -21.92 -18.26
C ALA A 250 22.72 -22.57 -17.15
N ASN A 251 22.11 -21.74 -16.30
CA ASN A 251 21.28 -22.18 -15.18
C ASN A 251 19.77 -22.05 -15.45
N ASP A 252 19.38 -21.56 -16.63
CA ASP A 252 18.00 -21.20 -16.98
C ASP A 252 17.34 -20.40 -15.86
N SER A 253 17.98 -19.31 -15.48
CA SER A 253 17.55 -18.51 -14.33
C SER A 253 17.61 -17.00 -14.60
N PHE A 254 16.74 -16.26 -13.91
CA PHE A 254 16.62 -14.82 -14.03
C PHE A 254 17.19 -14.11 -12.82
N HIS A 255 17.69 -12.90 -13.02
CA HIS A 255 17.96 -11.95 -11.97
C HIS A 255 17.25 -10.64 -12.26
N LEU A 256 16.43 -10.17 -11.30
CA LEU A 256 15.74 -8.88 -11.34
C LEU A 256 16.29 -7.99 -10.23
N ARG A 257 17.04 -6.95 -10.58
CA ARG A 257 17.40 -5.86 -9.68
C ARG A 257 16.35 -4.76 -9.81
N VAL A 258 15.63 -4.46 -8.73
CA VAL A 258 14.43 -3.60 -8.78
C VAL A 258 14.29 -2.77 -7.50
N CYS A 259 13.79 -1.54 -7.62
CA CYS A 259 13.39 -0.76 -6.46
C CYS A 259 12.05 -1.29 -5.91
N SER A 260 12.10 -2.06 -4.82
CA SER A 260 10.91 -2.72 -4.24
C SER A 260 10.77 -2.53 -2.73
N GLN A 261 9.63 -2.89 -2.19
CA GLN A 261 9.38 -2.91 -0.74
C GLN A 261 9.71 -4.27 -0.09
N GLY A 262 10.11 -5.27 -0.89
CA GLY A 262 10.50 -6.58 -0.40
C GLY A 262 10.89 -7.52 -1.53
N ALA A 263 12.16 -7.92 -1.56
CA ALA A 263 12.73 -8.74 -2.64
C ALA A 263 12.05 -10.12 -2.74
N ARG A 264 11.73 -10.75 -1.61
CA ARG A 264 11.09 -12.07 -1.59
C ARG A 264 9.68 -12.03 -2.18
N VAL A 265 8.84 -11.10 -1.74
CA VAL A 265 7.46 -10.97 -2.25
C VAL A 265 7.47 -10.63 -3.74
N MET A 266 8.40 -9.78 -4.17
CA MET A 266 8.60 -9.46 -5.58
C MET A 266 8.99 -10.72 -6.37
N ARG A 267 9.93 -11.55 -5.85
CA ARG A 267 10.32 -12.83 -6.43
C ARG A 267 9.12 -13.76 -6.60
N ASP A 268 8.41 -14.04 -5.50
CA ASP A 268 7.35 -15.03 -5.47
C ASP A 268 6.20 -14.64 -6.44
N ALA A 269 5.81 -13.37 -6.46
CA ALA A 269 4.79 -12.87 -7.37
C ALA A 269 5.26 -12.88 -8.84
N THR A 270 6.52 -12.51 -9.10
CA THR A 270 7.09 -12.52 -10.45
C THR A 270 7.20 -13.96 -10.98
N ALA A 271 7.69 -14.90 -10.16
CA ALA A 271 7.77 -16.31 -10.50
C ALA A 271 6.40 -16.91 -10.86
N GLN A 272 5.37 -16.57 -10.07
CA GLN A 272 3.99 -17.01 -10.34
C GLN A 272 3.48 -16.47 -11.68
N ILE A 273 3.72 -15.18 -12.00
CA ILE A 273 3.30 -14.58 -13.28
C ILE A 273 4.06 -15.22 -14.44
N MET A 274 5.37 -15.44 -14.29
CA MET A 274 6.18 -16.08 -15.33
C MET A 274 5.96 -17.60 -15.43
N LYS A 275 5.24 -18.21 -14.47
CA LYS A 275 5.01 -19.66 -14.35
C LYS A 275 6.31 -20.46 -14.25
N ILE A 276 7.25 -19.95 -13.47
CA ILE A 276 8.54 -20.61 -13.17
C ILE A 276 8.68 -20.90 -11.67
N GLY A 277 9.63 -21.75 -11.29
CA GLY A 277 9.96 -21.98 -9.89
C GLY A 277 10.61 -20.75 -9.24
N ASN A 278 10.44 -20.59 -7.93
CA ASN A 278 11.08 -19.50 -7.17
C ASN A 278 12.62 -19.60 -7.20
N ASP A 279 13.17 -20.80 -7.39
CA ASP A 279 14.58 -21.09 -7.57
C ASP A 279 15.13 -20.61 -8.93
N LYS A 280 14.25 -20.35 -9.89
CA LYS A 280 14.60 -19.85 -11.24
C LYS A 280 14.66 -18.32 -11.35
N ILE A 281 14.39 -17.60 -10.27
CA ILE A 281 14.50 -16.15 -10.26
C ILE A 281 15.06 -15.65 -8.92
N ARG A 282 16.10 -14.83 -8.97
CA ARG A 282 16.60 -14.05 -7.85
C ARG A 282 16.16 -12.60 -8.00
N VAL A 283 15.65 -12.00 -6.94
CA VAL A 283 15.32 -10.57 -6.88
C VAL A 283 16.22 -9.89 -5.87
N THR A 284 16.82 -8.76 -6.27
CA THR A 284 17.60 -7.92 -5.37
C THR A 284 17.07 -6.48 -5.37
N THR A 285 17.05 -5.89 -4.20
CA THR A 285 16.70 -4.50 -3.95
C THR A 285 17.76 -3.91 -3.03
N GLU A 286 18.42 -2.86 -3.47
CA GLU A 286 19.41 -2.12 -2.66
C GLU A 286 18.74 -0.87 -2.09
N GLU A 287 19.26 0.35 -2.35
CA GLU A 287 18.61 1.59 -1.91
C GLU A 287 17.32 1.85 -2.69
N VAL A 288 16.33 2.44 -2.01
CA VAL A 288 15.04 2.80 -2.61
C VAL A 288 14.67 4.23 -2.24
N GLY A 289 14.48 5.06 -3.25
CA GLY A 289 14.15 6.48 -3.12
C GLY A 289 12.67 6.76 -2.87
N GLY A 290 12.09 6.07 -1.87
CA GLY A 290 10.68 6.13 -1.51
C GLY A 290 9.83 5.09 -2.23
N ALA A 291 8.81 4.58 -1.55
CA ALA A 291 7.90 3.59 -2.11
C ALA A 291 6.43 3.80 -1.72
N PHE A 292 6.12 4.04 -0.45
CA PHE A 292 4.81 4.42 0.10
C PHE A 292 3.64 3.49 -0.27
N GLY A 293 3.91 2.24 -0.64
CA GLY A 293 2.93 1.26 -1.13
C GLY A 293 3.03 0.98 -2.63
N LEU A 294 3.58 1.92 -3.42
CA LEU A 294 3.68 1.82 -4.88
C LEU A 294 4.52 0.62 -5.35
N LYS A 295 5.64 0.33 -4.67
CA LYS A 295 6.65 -0.64 -5.11
C LYS A 295 6.50 -2.01 -4.42
N THR A 296 5.27 -2.41 -4.08
CA THR A 296 5.01 -3.65 -3.32
C THR A 296 4.99 -4.90 -4.19
N GLY A 297 4.51 -4.82 -5.42
CA GLY A 297 4.35 -5.97 -6.32
C GLY A 297 4.89 -5.73 -7.72
N PRO A 298 4.90 -6.76 -8.56
CA PRO A 298 5.38 -6.65 -9.94
C PRO A 298 4.46 -5.77 -10.79
N TYR A 299 5.08 -5.19 -11.81
CA TYR A 299 4.46 -4.37 -12.84
C TYR A 299 4.63 -4.99 -14.21
N PRO A 300 3.80 -4.63 -15.19
CA PRO A 300 3.92 -5.07 -16.59
C PRO A 300 5.34 -4.96 -17.13
N GLU A 301 5.96 -3.84 -16.85
CA GLU A 301 7.30 -3.51 -17.34
C GLU A 301 8.36 -4.52 -16.85
N TYR A 302 8.27 -4.98 -15.61
CA TYR A 302 9.26 -5.93 -15.06
C TYR A 302 9.19 -7.29 -15.75
N ILE A 303 7.98 -7.76 -16.07
CA ILE A 303 7.79 -9.03 -16.79
C ILE A 303 8.30 -8.90 -18.23
N ALA A 304 8.01 -7.79 -18.90
CA ALA A 304 8.44 -7.54 -20.27
C ALA A 304 9.98 -7.46 -20.40
N ILE A 305 10.67 -6.75 -19.49
CA ILE A 305 12.15 -6.68 -19.53
C ILE A 305 12.82 -8.00 -19.15
N LEU A 306 12.22 -8.83 -18.27
CA LEU A 306 12.72 -10.18 -17.96
C LEU A 306 12.67 -11.06 -19.23
N TYR A 307 11.54 -11.04 -19.93
CA TYR A 307 11.42 -11.76 -21.19
C TYR A 307 12.39 -11.22 -22.26
N ALA A 308 12.54 -9.90 -22.35
CA ALA A 308 13.49 -9.26 -23.25
C ALA A 308 14.94 -9.68 -22.97
N ALA A 309 15.33 -9.76 -21.69
CA ALA A 309 16.66 -10.22 -21.29
C ALA A 309 16.92 -11.67 -21.72
N LYS A 310 15.93 -12.56 -21.60
CA LYS A 310 16.01 -13.94 -22.11
C LYS A 310 16.14 -13.97 -23.63
N LYS A 311 15.36 -13.17 -24.35
CA LYS A 311 15.33 -13.13 -25.82
C LYS A 311 16.62 -12.56 -26.42
N THR A 312 17.19 -11.54 -25.78
CA THR A 312 18.42 -10.86 -26.27
C THR A 312 19.71 -11.48 -25.73
N GLY A 313 19.65 -12.27 -24.65
CA GLY A 313 20.83 -12.81 -23.95
C GLY A 313 21.68 -11.74 -23.26
N ARG A 314 21.16 -10.51 -23.09
CA ARG A 314 21.85 -9.36 -22.49
C ARG A 314 21.02 -8.75 -21.36
N PRO A 315 21.63 -8.09 -20.38
CA PRO A 315 20.89 -7.34 -19.38
C PRO A 315 20.05 -6.23 -20.02
N VAL A 316 18.81 -6.05 -19.55
CA VAL A 316 17.88 -5.02 -20.02
C VAL A 316 17.49 -4.12 -18.85
N TYR A 317 17.73 -2.84 -18.98
CA TYR A 317 17.43 -1.81 -18.01
C TYR A 317 16.26 -0.95 -18.47
N TRP A 318 15.37 -0.65 -17.54
CA TRP A 318 14.31 0.34 -17.70
C TRP A 318 14.17 1.19 -16.45
N MET A 319 13.98 2.50 -16.65
CA MET A 319 13.63 3.45 -15.60
C MET A 319 12.52 4.35 -16.13
N SER A 320 11.44 4.44 -15.39
CA SER A 320 10.33 5.32 -15.73
C SER A 320 10.74 6.79 -15.69
N GLY A 321 10.40 7.54 -16.73
CA GLY A 321 10.42 8.99 -16.67
C GLY A 321 9.32 9.52 -15.73
N ARG A 322 9.44 10.77 -15.25
CA ARG A 322 8.45 11.32 -14.32
C ARG A 322 7.04 11.44 -14.95
N SER A 323 6.96 11.90 -16.19
CA SER A 323 5.67 11.96 -16.91
C SER A 323 5.09 10.56 -17.16
N GLU A 324 5.95 9.60 -17.52
CA GLU A 324 5.57 8.21 -17.69
C GLU A 324 5.05 7.61 -16.36
N ALA A 325 5.68 7.92 -15.23
CA ALA A 325 5.25 7.49 -13.92
C ALA A 325 3.81 7.97 -13.59
N PHE A 326 3.46 9.19 -13.93
CA PHE A 326 2.09 9.70 -13.75
C PHE A 326 1.04 8.94 -14.58
N LEU A 327 1.42 8.34 -15.70
CA LEU A 327 0.53 7.56 -16.57
C LEU A 327 0.48 6.08 -16.22
N SER A 328 1.54 5.53 -15.63
CA SER A 328 1.73 4.07 -15.51
C SER A 328 1.86 3.54 -14.09
N ASP A 329 2.18 4.40 -13.12
CA ASP A 329 2.21 4.02 -11.72
C ASP A 329 0.79 3.70 -11.23
N ASN A 330 0.65 2.68 -10.39
CA ASN A 330 -0.62 2.45 -9.74
C ASN A 330 -1.03 3.69 -8.93
N HIS A 331 -2.27 4.13 -9.11
CA HIS A 331 -2.84 5.22 -8.34
C HIS A 331 -3.45 4.73 -7.02
N ALA A 332 -3.95 5.66 -6.23
CA ALA A 332 -4.59 5.36 -4.96
C ALA A 332 -5.85 6.20 -4.74
N ARG A 333 -6.64 5.82 -3.75
CA ARG A 333 -7.91 6.47 -3.38
C ARG A 333 -8.93 6.31 -4.52
N ASP A 334 -9.52 7.41 -5.01
CA ASP A 334 -10.57 7.42 -6.01
C ASP A 334 -11.80 6.65 -5.53
N SER A 335 -12.46 7.24 -4.56
CA SER A 335 -13.66 6.64 -3.97
C SER A 335 -14.66 7.68 -3.49
N TYR A 336 -15.89 7.23 -3.30
CA TYR A 336 -16.96 8.02 -2.72
C TYR A 336 -17.52 7.30 -1.50
N SER A 337 -17.90 8.08 -0.49
CA SER A 337 -18.50 7.54 0.73
C SER A 337 -19.70 8.38 1.14
N ASP A 338 -20.86 7.74 1.25
CA ASP A 338 -21.99 8.30 1.97
C ASP A 338 -21.93 7.79 3.40
N VAL A 339 -21.88 8.72 4.36
CA VAL A 339 -21.64 8.41 5.78
C VAL A 339 -22.73 9.03 6.61
N GLU A 340 -23.34 8.24 7.48
CA GLU A 340 -24.38 8.67 8.40
C GLU A 340 -24.01 8.28 9.83
N LEU A 341 -24.24 9.18 10.78
CA LEU A 341 -24.03 8.96 12.21
C LEU A 341 -25.31 9.30 12.99
N ALA A 342 -25.84 8.31 13.69
CA ALA A 342 -27.00 8.46 14.56
C ALA A 342 -26.57 8.84 15.97
N LEU A 343 -27.25 9.83 16.58
CA LEU A 343 -26.98 10.31 17.92
C LEU A 343 -28.27 10.43 18.75
N ASP A 344 -28.12 10.29 20.07
CA ASP A 344 -29.17 10.67 21.03
C ASP A 344 -29.26 12.20 21.20
N GLU A 345 -30.22 12.65 21.99
CA GLU A 345 -30.43 14.07 22.28
C GLU A 345 -29.26 14.74 23.00
N LYS A 346 -28.43 13.95 23.69
CA LYS A 346 -27.23 14.43 24.42
C LYS A 346 -25.96 14.36 23.60
N GLY A 347 -26.01 13.91 22.34
CA GLY A 347 -24.88 13.77 21.45
C GLY A 347 -24.05 12.47 21.68
N LYS A 348 -24.61 11.43 22.30
CA LYS A 348 -23.96 10.10 22.34
C LYS A 348 -24.12 9.44 20.99
N PHE A 349 -23.03 8.87 20.44
CA PHE A 349 -23.05 8.12 19.21
C PHE A 349 -23.73 6.76 19.40
N LEU A 350 -24.70 6.45 18.55
CA LEU A 350 -25.51 5.24 18.64
C LEU A 350 -25.15 4.24 17.53
N ALA A 351 -25.12 4.69 16.28
CA ALA A 351 -24.79 3.84 15.13
C ALA A 351 -24.09 4.63 14.02
N LEU A 352 -23.25 3.95 13.26
CA LEU A 352 -22.56 4.46 12.08
C LEU A 352 -22.97 3.64 10.85
N ARG A 353 -23.32 4.34 9.75
CA ARG A 353 -23.55 3.71 8.45
C ARG A 353 -22.60 4.29 7.42
N ILE A 354 -21.96 3.41 6.63
CA ILE A 354 -21.10 3.81 5.51
C ILE A 354 -21.51 3.02 4.27
N ARG A 355 -21.76 3.73 3.18
CA ARG A 355 -21.89 3.19 1.83
C ARG A 355 -20.72 3.72 1.01
N HIS A 356 -19.82 2.82 0.64
CA HIS A 356 -18.55 3.14 -0.01
C HIS A 356 -18.50 2.56 -1.41
N ILE A 357 -18.03 3.32 -2.38
CA ILE A 357 -17.66 2.83 -3.70
C ILE A 357 -16.22 3.23 -3.98
N CYS A 358 -15.41 2.30 -4.49
CA CYS A 358 -13.99 2.55 -4.76
C CYS A 358 -13.57 2.00 -6.13
N ALA A 359 -12.77 2.78 -6.85
CA ALA A 359 -12.26 2.40 -8.14
C ALA A 359 -11.18 1.32 -8.02
N MET A 360 -11.24 0.33 -8.89
CA MET A 360 -10.15 -0.63 -9.10
C MET A 360 -9.23 -0.21 -10.25
N GLY A 361 -9.67 0.74 -11.08
CA GLY A 361 -9.12 0.97 -12.40
C GLY A 361 -9.58 -0.12 -13.37
N ALA A 362 -8.86 -0.33 -14.44
CA ALA A 362 -9.22 -1.30 -15.48
C ALA A 362 -9.00 -2.77 -15.05
N TYR A 363 -8.13 -3.00 -14.08
CA TYR A 363 -7.75 -4.33 -13.58
C TYR A 363 -7.66 -4.35 -12.05
N ILE A 364 -7.41 -5.52 -11.48
CA ILE A 364 -7.19 -5.64 -10.04
C ILE A 364 -5.69 -5.52 -9.73
N GLY A 365 -5.33 -4.51 -8.92
CA GLY A 365 -3.99 -4.36 -8.39
C GLY A 365 -3.74 -5.23 -7.16
N ALA A 366 -2.48 -5.48 -6.83
CA ALA A 366 -2.10 -6.18 -5.61
C ALA A 366 -2.77 -5.55 -4.38
N VAL A 367 -3.53 -6.34 -3.64
CA VAL A 367 -4.35 -5.95 -2.47
C VAL A 367 -5.29 -4.74 -2.69
N GLY A 368 -5.56 -4.35 -3.95
CA GLY A 368 -6.38 -3.19 -4.30
C GLY A 368 -7.78 -3.24 -3.68
N ALA A 369 -8.50 -4.35 -3.87
CA ALA A 369 -9.84 -4.53 -3.33
C ALA A 369 -9.87 -4.55 -1.78
N ASN A 370 -8.80 -4.97 -1.11
CA ASN A 370 -8.71 -4.94 0.35
C ASN A 370 -8.68 -3.52 0.92
N ILE A 371 -8.26 -2.53 0.13
CA ILE A 371 -8.14 -1.14 0.59
C ILE A 371 -9.52 -0.58 0.94
N GLY A 372 -10.48 -0.67 0.00
CA GLY A 372 -11.84 -0.17 0.20
C GLY A 372 -12.74 -1.11 1.01
N THR A 373 -12.29 -2.30 1.35
CA THR A 373 -13.04 -3.29 2.15
C THR A 373 -12.41 -3.45 3.53
N TYR A 374 -11.67 -4.53 3.76
CA TYR A 374 -11.12 -4.88 5.09
C TYR A 374 -10.22 -3.81 5.69
N ASN A 375 -9.34 -3.17 4.90
CA ASN A 375 -8.37 -2.23 5.46
C ASN A 375 -9.03 -0.95 5.97
N MET A 376 -9.99 -0.41 5.22
CA MET A 376 -10.78 0.73 5.65
C MET A 376 -11.63 0.39 6.88
N MET A 377 -12.37 -0.72 6.81
CA MET A 377 -13.33 -1.06 7.84
C MET A 377 -12.68 -1.47 9.17
N ARG A 378 -11.50 -2.10 9.16
CA ARG A 378 -10.76 -2.44 10.39
C ARG A 378 -10.42 -1.25 11.29
N CYS A 379 -10.41 -0.03 10.75
CA CYS A 379 -10.14 1.18 11.49
C CYS A 379 -11.40 1.83 12.08
N LEU A 380 -12.57 1.25 11.84
CA LEU A 380 -13.81 1.71 12.44
C LEU A 380 -14.00 1.04 13.84
N PRO A 381 -14.54 1.75 14.80
CA PRO A 381 -15.00 3.13 14.80
C PRO A 381 -13.92 4.17 15.13
N GLY A 382 -12.65 3.91 14.87
CA GLY A 382 -11.56 4.79 15.28
C GLY A 382 -11.44 4.85 16.81
N MET A 383 -11.30 6.03 17.39
CA MET A 383 -11.21 6.22 18.83
C MET A 383 -12.58 6.31 19.53
N TYR A 384 -13.70 6.11 18.81
CA TYR A 384 -15.04 6.35 19.34
C TYR A 384 -15.74 5.07 19.78
N ASP A 385 -16.53 5.17 20.84
CA ASP A 385 -17.39 4.11 21.36
C ASP A 385 -18.72 4.09 20.61
N ILE A 386 -18.74 3.48 19.42
CA ILE A 386 -19.93 3.24 18.60
C ILE A 386 -20.23 1.75 18.62
N LYS A 387 -21.44 1.37 19.05
CA LYS A 387 -21.80 -0.05 19.26
C LYS A 387 -22.34 -0.76 18.03
N LEU A 388 -22.87 -0.02 17.06
CA LEU A 388 -23.44 -0.57 15.84
C LEU A 388 -22.80 0.08 14.61
N ILE A 389 -22.31 -0.73 13.71
CA ILE A 389 -21.66 -0.26 12.47
C ILE A 389 -22.17 -1.10 11.31
N ASP A 390 -22.76 -0.45 10.31
CA ASP A 390 -23.10 -1.03 9.01
C ASP A 390 -22.28 -0.34 7.92
N ALA A 391 -21.17 -0.97 7.55
CA ALA A 391 -20.24 -0.46 6.57
C ALA A 391 -20.09 -1.44 5.41
N GLN A 392 -20.51 -1.01 4.22
CA GLN A 392 -20.56 -1.80 2.99
C GLN A 392 -19.75 -1.11 1.89
N SER A 393 -19.19 -1.89 0.96
CA SER A 393 -18.34 -1.37 -0.10
C SER A 393 -18.57 -2.07 -1.43
N LYS A 394 -18.57 -1.31 -2.53
CA LYS A 394 -18.48 -1.82 -3.89
C LYS A 394 -17.14 -1.45 -4.49
N CYS A 395 -16.38 -2.45 -4.94
CA CYS A 395 -15.20 -2.25 -5.75
C CYS A 395 -15.62 -2.22 -7.22
N VAL A 396 -15.23 -1.19 -7.97
CA VAL A 396 -15.80 -0.90 -9.30
C VAL A 396 -14.68 -0.73 -10.32
N PHE A 397 -14.83 -1.34 -11.48
CA PHE A 397 -13.93 -1.14 -12.63
C PHE A 397 -14.22 0.20 -13.33
N THR A 398 -13.15 0.87 -13.74
CA THR A 398 -13.18 2.09 -14.55
C THR A 398 -12.04 2.05 -15.57
N ASN A 399 -12.18 2.74 -16.71
CA ASN A 399 -11.12 2.84 -17.72
C ASN A 399 -10.00 3.79 -17.29
N THR A 400 -9.38 3.47 -16.16
CA THR A 400 -8.30 4.23 -15.56
C THR A 400 -7.17 3.30 -15.14
N VAL A 401 -5.99 3.85 -14.87
CA VAL A 401 -4.89 3.07 -14.32
C VAL A 401 -5.31 2.39 -13.01
N VAL A 402 -4.73 1.25 -12.72
CA VAL A 402 -5.06 0.42 -11.57
C VAL A 402 -4.85 1.17 -10.25
N THR A 403 -5.77 0.98 -9.29
CA THR A 403 -5.58 1.45 -7.92
C THR A 403 -4.92 0.38 -7.06
N ALA A 404 -4.01 0.80 -6.19
CA ALA A 404 -3.22 -0.07 -5.33
C ALA A 404 -2.87 0.65 -4.01
N PRO A 405 -2.15 -0.01 -3.09
CA PRO A 405 -1.81 0.60 -1.81
C PRO A 405 -1.03 1.91 -1.95
N TYR A 406 -1.46 2.89 -1.20
CA TYR A 406 -0.72 4.12 -0.92
C TYR A 406 -0.87 4.48 0.55
N ARG A 407 0.22 4.91 1.15
CA ARG A 407 0.40 5.36 2.56
C ARG A 407 -0.90 5.44 3.36
N GLY A 408 -1.11 4.49 4.28
CA GLY A 408 -2.35 4.31 5.04
C GLY A 408 -3.36 3.31 4.44
N ALA A 409 -3.49 3.18 3.10
CA ALA A 409 -4.21 2.13 2.38
C ALA A 409 -5.58 1.73 3.02
N GLY A 410 -6.54 2.63 2.98
CA GLY A 410 -7.89 2.48 3.59
C GLY A 410 -8.05 3.19 4.94
N ARG A 411 -6.99 3.35 5.73
CA ARG A 411 -7.05 3.99 7.04
C ARG A 411 -7.33 5.50 6.95
N PRO A 412 -6.70 6.26 6.02
CA PRO A 412 -7.08 7.66 5.79
C PRO A 412 -8.53 7.83 5.35
N GLU A 413 -9.04 6.90 4.53
CA GLU A 413 -10.43 6.90 4.08
C GLU A 413 -11.39 6.71 5.26
N ALA A 414 -11.10 5.76 6.16
CA ALA A 414 -11.88 5.54 7.37
C ALA A 414 -11.86 6.77 8.29
N SER A 415 -10.68 7.34 8.52
CA SER A 415 -10.50 8.52 9.36
C SER A 415 -11.23 9.74 8.79
N TYR A 416 -11.16 9.94 7.47
CA TYR A 416 -11.86 11.03 6.80
C TYR A 416 -13.38 10.89 6.93
N CYS A 417 -13.92 9.70 6.72
CA CYS A 417 -15.34 9.41 6.92
C CYS A 417 -15.80 9.71 8.35
N LEU A 418 -15.07 9.19 9.33
CA LEU A 418 -15.41 9.37 10.75
C LEU A 418 -15.34 10.84 11.17
N GLU A 419 -14.24 11.51 10.91
CA GLU A 419 -14.01 12.85 11.43
C GLU A 419 -14.92 13.88 10.75
N ARG A 420 -15.22 13.70 9.45
CA ARG A 420 -16.15 14.59 8.74
C ARG A 420 -17.59 14.43 9.19
N VAL A 421 -18.07 13.21 9.45
CA VAL A 421 -19.42 13.01 9.97
C VAL A 421 -19.54 13.46 11.44
N VAL A 422 -18.45 13.37 12.23
CA VAL A 422 -18.41 13.92 13.60
C VAL A 422 -18.43 15.46 13.58
N ASP A 423 -17.73 16.10 12.66
CA ASP A 423 -17.83 17.56 12.47
C ASP A 423 -19.25 17.99 12.08
N GLU A 424 -19.89 17.24 11.18
CA GLU A 424 -21.29 17.51 10.80
C GLU A 424 -22.25 17.26 11.99
N ALA A 425 -22.00 16.22 12.78
CA ALA A 425 -22.77 15.97 14.01
C ALA A 425 -22.62 17.11 15.01
N ALA A 426 -21.42 17.68 15.17
CA ALA A 426 -21.21 18.86 16.02
C ALA A 426 -21.99 20.08 15.48
N ARG A 427 -22.01 20.26 14.15
CA ARG A 427 -22.72 21.37 13.50
C ARG A 427 -24.23 21.28 13.70
N ILE A 428 -24.85 20.11 13.50
CA ILE A 428 -26.32 19.96 13.60
C ILE A 428 -26.82 19.93 15.06
N THR A 429 -25.99 19.47 16.00
CA THR A 429 -26.35 19.43 17.42
C THR A 429 -26.01 20.73 18.15
N GLY A 430 -25.16 21.60 17.58
CA GLY A 430 -24.63 22.78 18.25
C GLY A 430 -23.65 22.48 19.38
N ILE A 431 -23.25 21.22 19.56
CA ILE A 431 -22.28 20.81 20.58
C ILE A 431 -20.87 21.16 20.05
N ASP A 432 -20.03 21.76 20.93
CA ASP A 432 -18.63 22.02 20.59
C ASP A 432 -17.93 20.75 20.08
N PRO A 433 -17.22 20.81 18.95
CA PRO A 433 -16.65 19.62 18.29
C PRO A 433 -15.64 18.86 19.15
N ILE A 434 -14.90 19.52 20.03
CA ILE A 434 -13.99 18.84 20.97
C ILE A 434 -14.79 18.16 22.10
N ARG A 435 -15.77 18.85 22.62
CA ARG A 435 -16.66 18.29 23.66
C ARG A 435 -17.43 17.08 23.16
N LEU A 436 -17.92 17.12 21.90
CA LEU A 436 -18.60 15.98 21.26
C LEU A 436 -17.67 14.79 21.12
N ARG A 437 -16.43 14.99 20.66
CA ARG A 437 -15.40 13.94 20.57
C ARG A 437 -15.11 13.33 21.94
N ARG A 438 -14.77 14.14 22.94
CA ARG A 438 -14.46 13.66 24.31
C ARG A 438 -15.57 12.81 24.90
N LYS A 439 -16.82 13.20 24.69
CA LYS A 439 -18.00 12.48 25.18
C LYS A 439 -18.09 11.06 24.63
N ASN A 440 -17.57 10.83 23.44
CA ASN A 440 -17.71 9.59 22.68
C ASN A 440 -16.42 8.77 22.57
N LEU A 441 -15.32 9.20 23.20
CA LEU A 441 -14.08 8.41 23.20
C LEU A 441 -14.27 7.08 23.93
N ILE A 442 -13.59 6.05 23.45
CA ILE A 442 -13.42 4.78 24.18
C ILE A 442 -12.59 5.09 25.43
N SER A 443 -13.12 4.72 26.59
CA SER A 443 -12.42 4.91 27.87
C SER A 443 -11.17 4.04 27.97
N SER A 444 -10.09 4.57 28.57
CA SER A 444 -8.87 3.80 28.85
C SER A 444 -9.11 2.57 29.74
N LYS A 445 -10.21 2.56 30.50
CA LYS A 445 -10.64 1.42 31.35
C LYS A 445 -11.35 0.31 30.56
N ALA A 446 -11.71 0.55 29.30
CA ALA A 446 -12.45 -0.40 28.47
C ALA A 446 -11.54 -1.39 27.71
N PHE A 447 -10.23 -1.22 27.80
CA PHE A 447 -9.28 -2.10 27.10
C PHE A 447 -9.05 -3.42 27.84
N PRO A 448 -8.88 -4.54 27.11
CA PRO A 448 -8.98 -4.67 25.65
C PRO A 448 -10.41 -4.45 25.14
N TYR A 449 -10.57 -3.56 24.13
CA TYR A 449 -11.87 -3.17 23.58
C TYR A 449 -12.11 -3.90 22.24
N LYS A 450 -13.18 -4.71 22.19
CA LYS A 450 -13.59 -5.38 20.97
C LYS A 450 -14.57 -4.50 20.19
N THR A 451 -14.18 -4.11 18.98
CA THR A 451 -15.04 -3.30 18.11
C THR A 451 -16.18 -4.12 17.51
N PRO A 452 -17.30 -3.50 17.08
CA PRO A 452 -18.41 -4.20 16.44
C PRO A 452 -18.04 -4.95 15.15
N ILE A 453 -16.94 -4.57 14.52
CA ILE A 453 -16.42 -5.19 13.29
C ILE A 453 -15.35 -6.26 13.55
N GLY A 454 -15.14 -6.68 14.80
CA GLY A 454 -14.28 -7.79 15.17
C GLY A 454 -12.79 -7.46 15.36
N THR A 455 -12.39 -6.18 15.27
CA THR A 455 -11.03 -5.74 15.63
C THR A 455 -10.94 -5.57 17.14
N THR A 456 -9.84 -6.01 17.77
CA THR A 456 -9.59 -5.78 19.18
C THR A 456 -8.50 -4.72 19.36
N TYR A 457 -8.80 -3.67 20.10
CA TYR A 457 -7.82 -2.69 20.56
C TYR A 457 -7.28 -3.16 21.90
N ASP A 458 -5.98 -3.33 22.00
CA ASP A 458 -5.32 -3.91 23.18
C ASP A 458 -5.06 -2.89 24.29
N SER A 459 -4.80 -1.64 23.92
CA SER A 459 -4.45 -0.55 24.83
C SER A 459 -4.76 0.81 24.23
N GLY A 460 -4.75 1.86 25.05
CA GLY A 460 -4.87 3.25 24.62
C GLY A 460 -5.38 4.20 25.70
N ASP A 461 -4.99 5.46 25.58
CA ASP A 461 -5.54 6.59 26.34
C ASP A 461 -5.84 7.74 25.35
N PHE A 462 -6.98 7.63 24.70
CA PHE A 462 -7.37 8.55 23.62
C PHE A 462 -7.66 9.96 24.13
N ALA A 463 -8.15 10.07 25.37
CA ALA A 463 -8.41 11.37 25.98
C ALA A 463 -7.11 12.14 26.22
N THR A 464 -6.09 11.50 26.79
CA THR A 464 -4.78 12.13 27.01
C THR A 464 -4.10 12.50 25.70
N VAL A 465 -4.23 11.67 24.64
CA VAL A 465 -3.67 12.00 23.31
C VAL A 465 -4.35 13.23 22.72
N LEU A 466 -5.69 13.30 22.78
CA LEU A 466 -6.46 14.45 22.31
C LEU A 466 -6.04 15.73 23.08
N ASP A 467 -5.95 15.66 24.41
CA ASP A 467 -5.61 16.80 25.24
C ASP A 467 -4.20 17.34 24.97
N LYS A 468 -3.22 16.45 24.83
CA LYS A 468 -1.86 16.83 24.44
C LYS A 468 -1.81 17.49 23.06
N GLY A 469 -2.55 16.96 22.09
CA GLY A 469 -2.63 17.53 20.75
C GLY A 469 -3.26 18.93 20.77
N LEU A 470 -4.34 19.14 21.51
CA LEU A 470 -4.99 20.44 21.65
C LEU A 470 -4.07 21.46 22.33
N ALA A 471 -3.36 21.06 23.38
CA ALA A 471 -2.37 21.91 24.06
C ALA A 471 -1.21 22.31 23.14
N LEU A 472 -0.63 21.35 22.40
CA LEU A 472 0.47 21.62 21.44
C LEU A 472 0.04 22.56 20.32
N ALA A 473 -1.21 22.49 19.87
CA ALA A 473 -1.77 23.36 18.85
C ALA A 473 -2.19 24.74 19.39
N ASP A 474 -2.12 24.95 20.71
CA ASP A 474 -2.72 26.12 21.36
C ASP A 474 -4.16 26.35 20.86
N TRP A 475 -5.00 25.30 21.01
CA TRP A 475 -6.37 25.30 20.47
C TRP A 475 -7.19 26.49 20.98
N ASP A 476 -7.09 26.79 22.26
CA ASP A 476 -7.85 27.88 22.91
C ASP A 476 -7.41 29.26 22.41
N GLY A 477 -6.13 29.44 22.07
CA GLY A 477 -5.57 30.67 21.48
C GLY A 477 -5.95 30.91 20.02
N PHE A 478 -6.61 29.94 19.35
CA PHE A 478 -6.92 30.04 17.93
C PHE A 478 -7.75 31.26 17.56
N LYS A 479 -8.74 31.65 18.36
CA LYS A 479 -9.59 32.82 18.10
C LYS A 479 -8.76 34.10 17.99
N ALA A 480 -7.77 34.29 18.86
CA ALA A 480 -6.86 35.44 18.82
C ALA A 480 -6.00 35.41 17.55
N ARG A 481 -5.41 34.26 17.22
CA ARG A 481 -4.59 34.08 16.01
C ARG A 481 -5.41 34.32 14.72
N LYS A 482 -6.65 33.88 14.67
CA LYS A 482 -7.56 34.12 13.54
C LYS A 482 -7.86 35.61 13.36
N LYS A 483 -8.13 36.33 14.48
CA LYS A 483 -8.35 37.78 14.47
C LYS A 483 -7.11 38.53 13.97
N GLU A 484 -5.92 38.13 14.42
CA GLU A 484 -4.67 38.76 14.00
C GLU A 484 -4.38 38.47 12.51
N SER A 485 -4.59 37.25 12.02
CA SER A 485 -4.46 36.95 10.59
C SER A 485 -5.40 37.78 9.73
N LYS A 486 -6.66 37.97 10.18
CA LYS A 486 -7.65 38.79 9.46
C LYS A 486 -7.20 40.25 9.32
N LYS A 487 -6.56 40.86 10.35
CA LYS A 487 -5.99 42.22 10.26
C LYS A 487 -4.93 42.34 9.18
N ARG A 488 -4.24 41.25 8.88
CA ARG A 488 -3.20 41.14 7.83
C ARG A 488 -3.76 40.72 6.47
N GLY A 489 -5.08 40.65 6.27
CA GLY A 489 -5.71 40.19 5.05
C GLY A 489 -5.64 38.67 4.83
N LEU A 490 -5.25 37.87 5.86
CA LEU A 490 -5.07 36.42 5.76
C LEU A 490 -6.27 35.68 6.34
N LEU A 491 -6.59 34.53 5.74
CA LEU A 491 -7.54 33.57 6.27
C LEU A 491 -6.79 32.50 7.10
N ARG A 492 -7.35 32.16 8.26
CA ARG A 492 -6.78 31.12 9.12
C ARG A 492 -7.85 30.14 9.55
N GLY A 493 -7.59 28.86 9.34
CA GLY A 493 -8.43 27.74 9.76
C GLY A 493 -7.73 26.84 10.77
N ILE A 494 -8.49 26.07 11.52
CA ILE A 494 -8.04 25.00 12.39
C ILE A 494 -8.99 23.82 12.29
N GLY A 495 -8.47 22.62 12.35
CA GLY A 495 -9.24 21.39 12.40
C GLY A 495 -8.61 20.38 13.34
N VAL A 496 -9.39 19.41 13.77
CA VAL A 496 -8.94 18.27 14.57
C VAL A 496 -9.33 16.98 13.87
N CYS A 497 -8.42 16.04 13.84
CA CYS A 497 -8.67 14.69 13.33
C CYS A 497 -8.11 13.68 14.35
N ALA A 498 -8.97 12.83 14.88
CA ALA A 498 -8.63 11.77 15.83
C ALA A 498 -8.38 10.47 15.04
N VAL A 499 -7.12 10.21 14.71
CA VAL A 499 -6.73 9.07 13.87
C VAL A 499 -6.30 7.88 14.69
N LEU A 500 -6.85 6.71 14.36
CA LEU A 500 -6.35 5.42 14.81
C LEU A 500 -5.77 4.67 13.63
N GLU A 501 -4.49 4.31 13.71
CA GLU A 501 -3.80 3.50 12.72
C GLU A 501 -3.75 2.04 13.18
N HIS A 502 -4.31 1.15 12.39
CA HIS A 502 -4.13 -0.29 12.56
C HIS A 502 -2.77 -0.70 12.01
N ALA A 503 -1.79 -0.83 12.88
CA ALA A 503 -0.44 -1.25 12.52
C ALA A 503 -0.36 -2.76 12.30
N GLY A 504 0.58 -3.18 11.42
CA GLY A 504 0.79 -4.59 11.10
C GLY A 504 -0.05 -5.09 9.93
N GLY A 505 0.10 -6.35 9.57
CA GLY A 505 -0.60 -6.94 8.43
C GLY A 505 -0.09 -8.29 7.98
N ALA A 506 1.15 -8.69 8.35
CA ALA A 506 1.64 -10.04 8.11
C ALA A 506 1.63 -10.83 9.42
N PRO A 507 1.12 -12.05 9.41
CA PRO A 507 1.02 -12.87 10.61
C PRO A 507 2.38 -13.38 11.10
N ILE A 508 3.39 -13.42 10.23
CA ILE A 508 4.72 -13.99 10.53
C ILE A 508 5.80 -13.07 9.97
N GLU A 509 6.73 -12.67 10.83
CA GLU A 509 7.98 -11.98 10.45
C GLU A 509 9.15 -12.71 11.10
N GLY A 510 10.16 -13.06 10.28
CA GLY A 510 11.38 -13.70 10.71
C GLY A 510 12.55 -12.74 10.76
N ALA A 511 13.45 -13.00 11.69
CA ALA A 511 14.77 -12.41 11.74
C ALA A 511 15.79 -13.53 11.90
N GLN A 512 16.90 -13.44 11.18
CA GLN A 512 18.01 -14.38 11.33
C GLN A 512 19.22 -13.66 11.89
N MET A 513 19.77 -14.18 12.96
CA MET A 513 21.05 -13.74 13.53
C MET A 513 22.09 -14.81 13.32
N THR A 514 23.21 -14.44 12.68
CA THR A 514 24.34 -15.33 12.43
C THR A 514 25.57 -14.74 13.11
N PHE A 515 26.32 -15.57 13.80
CA PHE A 515 27.56 -15.22 14.49
C PHE A 515 28.73 -15.81 13.70
N PRO A 516 29.36 -15.06 12.79
CA PRO A 516 30.43 -15.60 11.94
C PRO A 516 31.77 -15.83 12.69
N GLY A 517 31.87 -15.33 13.91
CA GLY A 517 33.04 -15.44 14.76
C GLY A 517 33.45 -14.07 15.34
N GLY A 518 34.29 -14.09 16.38
CA GLY A 518 34.67 -12.89 17.12
C GLY A 518 33.45 -12.21 17.76
N GLU A 519 33.44 -10.88 17.77
CA GLU A 519 32.30 -10.07 18.26
C GLU A 519 31.28 -9.75 17.16
N SER A 520 31.39 -10.34 15.96
CA SER A 520 30.56 -9.98 14.81
C SER A 520 29.19 -10.67 14.84
N LEU A 521 28.13 -9.92 14.45
CA LEU A 521 26.79 -10.42 14.26
C LEU A 521 26.26 -9.96 12.89
N VAL A 522 25.64 -10.87 12.13
CA VAL A 522 24.90 -10.53 10.92
C VAL A 522 23.43 -10.66 11.22
N LEU A 523 22.70 -9.56 11.14
CA LEU A 523 21.23 -9.48 11.27
C LEU A 523 20.62 -9.45 9.88
N THR A 524 19.94 -10.51 9.48
CA THR A 524 19.24 -10.60 8.20
C THR A 524 17.73 -10.49 8.41
N LEU A 525 17.09 -9.57 7.67
CA LEU A 525 15.65 -9.32 7.72
C LEU A 525 15.07 -9.31 6.30
N ASN A 526 13.78 -9.66 6.20
CA ASN A 526 13.08 -9.66 4.91
C ASN A 526 12.47 -8.28 4.56
N VAL A 527 12.35 -7.39 5.54
CA VAL A 527 11.78 -6.06 5.36
C VAL A 527 12.78 -5.12 4.69
N GLN A 528 12.38 -4.50 3.58
CA GLN A 528 13.19 -3.58 2.80
C GLN A 528 13.16 -2.16 3.36
N SER A 529 14.33 -1.52 3.48
CA SER A 529 14.38 -0.08 3.74
C SER A 529 14.01 0.71 2.49
N THR A 530 13.13 1.68 2.64
CA THR A 530 12.76 2.65 1.59
C THR A 530 12.90 4.09 2.11
N GLY A 531 13.85 4.29 3.05
CA GLY A 531 14.12 5.54 3.75
C GLY A 531 13.81 5.53 5.26
N GLN A 532 13.38 4.38 5.84
CA GLN A 532 12.99 4.28 7.25
C GLN A 532 14.17 3.99 8.20
N SER A 533 15.40 3.96 7.72
CA SER A 533 16.62 3.77 8.53
C SER A 533 16.72 2.39 9.17
N HIS A 534 16.40 1.33 8.42
CA HIS A 534 16.44 -0.03 8.95
C HIS A 534 17.84 -0.47 9.40
N ALA A 535 18.92 -0.03 8.71
CA ALA A 535 20.29 -0.31 9.10
C ALA A 535 20.72 0.40 10.40
N THR A 536 20.01 1.44 10.80
CA THR A 536 20.20 2.10 12.09
C THR A 536 19.30 1.51 13.18
N VAL A 537 18.01 1.37 12.89
CA VAL A 537 17.00 1.06 13.93
C VAL A 537 17.08 -0.38 14.41
N PHE A 538 17.11 -1.36 13.49
CA PHE A 538 17.11 -2.77 13.88
C PHE A 538 18.41 -3.22 14.58
N PRO A 539 19.61 -2.88 14.06
CA PRO A 539 20.86 -3.20 14.77
C PRO A 539 20.92 -2.58 16.17
N ARG A 540 20.35 -1.38 16.34
CA ARG A 540 20.31 -0.74 17.65
C ARG A 540 19.49 -1.52 18.66
N VAL A 541 18.29 -1.95 18.26
CA VAL A 541 17.42 -2.80 19.12
C VAL A 541 18.14 -4.09 19.52
N VAL A 542 18.84 -4.72 18.56
CA VAL A 542 19.61 -5.96 18.82
C VAL A 542 20.79 -5.67 19.75
N ALA A 543 21.55 -4.61 19.50
CA ALA A 543 22.69 -4.21 20.34
C ALA A 543 22.26 -3.96 21.80
N GLU A 544 21.17 -3.22 22.00
CA GLU A 544 20.61 -2.94 23.33
C GLU A 544 20.14 -4.21 24.03
N ARG A 545 19.50 -5.14 23.30
CA ARG A 545 18.96 -6.39 23.89
C ARG A 545 20.03 -7.42 24.19
N LEU A 546 21.09 -7.50 23.39
CA LEU A 546 22.18 -8.47 23.59
C LEU A 546 23.36 -7.90 24.40
N GLY A 547 23.39 -6.59 24.66
CA GLY A 547 24.51 -5.95 25.37
C GLY A 547 25.80 -5.91 24.54
N ILE A 548 25.71 -5.92 23.21
CA ILE A 548 26.85 -5.88 22.28
C ILE A 548 27.00 -4.50 21.63
N LYS A 549 28.17 -4.23 21.06
CA LYS A 549 28.42 -2.96 20.37
C LYS A 549 27.64 -2.88 19.07
N PHE A 550 27.00 -1.76 18.81
CA PHE A 550 26.24 -1.53 17.57
C PHE A 550 27.09 -1.74 16.31
N GLU A 551 28.33 -1.31 16.32
CA GLU A 551 29.26 -1.34 15.19
C GLU A 551 29.66 -2.78 14.79
N THR A 552 29.42 -3.76 15.66
CA THR A 552 29.69 -5.17 15.37
C THR A 552 28.56 -5.85 14.60
N ILE A 553 27.43 -5.16 14.40
CA ILE A 553 26.24 -5.72 13.75
C ILE A 553 26.18 -5.28 12.30
N THR A 554 26.23 -6.23 11.37
CA THR A 554 25.95 -6.01 9.95
C THR A 554 24.48 -6.31 9.66
N HIS A 555 23.76 -5.31 9.14
CA HIS A 555 22.38 -5.49 8.69
C HIS A 555 22.33 -5.92 7.23
N ARG A 556 21.54 -6.97 6.93
CA ARG A 556 21.29 -7.48 5.57
C ARG A 556 19.81 -7.52 5.28
N HIS A 557 19.42 -7.05 4.09
CA HIS A 557 18.08 -7.14 3.54
C HIS A 557 18.13 -7.09 2.01
N GLY A 558 16.97 -7.19 1.35
CA GLY A 558 16.83 -6.90 -0.07
C GLY A 558 17.36 -7.96 -1.02
N ASP A 559 17.57 -9.18 -0.57
CA ASP A 559 17.96 -10.30 -1.42
C ASP A 559 17.03 -11.50 -1.21
N SER A 560 16.35 -11.92 -2.25
CA SER A 560 15.43 -13.05 -2.20
C SER A 560 16.11 -14.40 -2.01
N ALA A 561 17.43 -14.49 -2.13
CA ALA A 561 18.20 -15.68 -1.81
C ALA A 561 18.24 -15.97 -0.29
N HIS A 562 17.90 -14.98 0.54
CA HIS A 562 17.75 -15.18 1.98
C HIS A 562 16.34 -15.69 2.29
N GLU A 563 16.21 -17.01 2.49
CA GLU A 563 14.93 -17.70 2.76
C GLU A 563 14.46 -17.46 4.21
N ILE A 564 14.13 -16.22 4.56
CA ILE A 564 13.59 -15.85 5.86
C ILE A 564 12.09 -15.64 5.74
N ALA A 565 11.32 -16.16 6.71
CA ALA A 565 9.88 -15.93 6.76
C ALA A 565 9.57 -14.43 6.89
N GLY A 566 8.52 -13.97 6.21
CA GLY A 566 8.09 -12.57 6.29
C GLY A 566 7.55 -12.04 4.97
N TYR A 567 7.08 -10.80 5.03
CA TYR A 567 6.47 -10.10 3.91
C TYR A 567 7.31 -8.86 3.53
N ALA A 568 6.78 -7.99 2.71
CA ALA A 568 7.41 -6.72 2.34
C ALA A 568 7.25 -5.64 3.45
N SER A 569 7.93 -4.52 3.36
CA SER A 569 7.70 -3.34 4.21
C SER A 569 6.34 -2.71 3.89
N VAL A 570 5.30 -3.20 4.53
CA VAL A 570 3.89 -2.81 4.34
C VAL A 570 3.17 -2.75 5.70
N GLY A 571 1.92 -2.23 5.73
CA GLY A 571 1.06 -2.26 6.90
C GLY A 571 1.43 -1.27 8.00
N SER A 572 2.06 -0.17 7.65
CA SER A 572 2.41 0.99 8.49
C SER A 572 3.34 0.74 9.65
N ASP A 573 3.45 -0.48 10.15
CA ASP A 573 4.39 -0.79 11.23
C ASP A 573 4.91 -2.22 11.17
N ARG A 574 6.20 -2.31 10.94
CA ARG A 574 7.00 -3.48 11.26
C ARG A 574 8.17 -3.12 12.17
N LYS A 575 8.18 -1.91 12.69
CA LYS A 575 9.25 -1.37 13.53
C LYS A 575 9.00 -1.57 15.01
N SER A 576 7.75 -1.62 15.41
CA SER A 576 7.41 -1.81 16.81
C SER A 576 6.26 -2.79 16.96
N THR A 577 6.56 -3.93 17.48
CA THR A 577 5.61 -4.97 17.80
C THR A 577 4.72 -4.61 19.00
N ARG A 578 4.86 -3.41 19.62
CA ARG A 578 4.18 -3.09 20.87
C ARG A 578 3.84 -1.63 21.14
N LEU A 579 4.08 -0.69 20.23
CA LEU A 579 3.62 0.68 20.44
C LEU A 579 2.34 0.90 19.66
N ASN A 580 1.25 0.81 20.35
CA ASN A 580 -0.05 1.22 19.87
C ASN A 580 0.01 2.71 19.55
N SER A 581 0.15 3.05 18.29
CA SER A 581 0.26 4.42 17.86
C SER A 581 -1.11 4.96 17.49
N SER A 582 -1.82 5.47 18.48
CA SER A 582 -2.88 6.42 18.20
C SER A 582 -2.24 7.75 17.85
N HIS A 583 -2.36 8.17 16.61
CA HIS A 583 -1.87 9.47 16.16
C HIS A 583 -3.02 10.46 16.12
N LEU A 584 -2.93 11.48 16.94
CA LEU A 584 -3.76 12.67 16.80
C LEU A 584 -3.06 13.62 15.84
N VAL A 585 -3.68 13.88 14.69
CA VAL A 585 -3.23 14.90 13.76
C VAL A 585 -4.13 16.12 13.90
N ILE A 586 -3.56 17.22 14.41
CA ILE A 586 -4.21 18.53 14.36
C ILE A 586 -3.61 19.25 13.16
N SER A 587 -4.41 19.36 12.10
CA SER A 587 -4.01 20.08 10.92
C SER A 587 -4.12 21.59 11.14
N TYR A 588 -3.03 22.27 10.86
CA TYR A 588 -2.91 23.70 10.95
C TYR A 588 -2.54 24.26 9.58
N ALA A 589 -3.47 24.97 8.98
CA ALA A 589 -3.25 25.60 7.68
C ALA A 589 -3.39 27.12 7.76
N VAL A 590 -2.44 27.82 7.17
CA VAL A 590 -2.53 29.25 6.89
C VAL A 590 -2.60 29.41 5.38
N PHE A 591 -3.69 29.96 4.90
CA PHE A 591 -3.82 30.32 3.50
C PHE A 591 -3.52 31.81 3.35
N CYS A 592 -2.63 32.13 2.42
CA CYS A 592 -2.32 33.51 2.01
C CYS A 592 -3.19 33.92 0.84
#